data_1eef25da1fc67c49d5d9ee29ab034d29
#
_entry.id   1eef25da1fc67c49d5d9ee29ab034d29
#
_cell.length_a   1.000
_cell.length_b   1.000
_cell.length_c   1.000
_cell.angle_alpha   90.00
_cell.angle_beta   90.00
_cell.angle_gamma   90.00
#
_symmetry.space_group_name_H-M   'P 1'
#
loop_
_entity.id
_entity.type
_entity.pdbx_description
1 polymer ?
#
loop_
_entity_poly.entity_id
_entity_poly.type
_entity_poly.pdbx_seq_one_letter_code
_entity_poly.pdbx_strand_id
1 'polypeptide(L)'
;MKASIALQVLPLSQGVDRIAIIDQVIAYLQAESVTMVVTPFETVLEGEFDELMRILKEALEVAGQGADNVFANVKINVGEILSIDEKLEKYDETTD
;
A
#
# COMPACT_ATOMS: atom_id res chain seq x y z
N MET A 1 7.98 6.25 15.24
CA MET A 1 9.01 5.76 14.32
C MET A 1 8.47 5.86 12.89
N LYS A 2 9.19 6.47 12.00
CA LYS A 2 8.77 6.59 10.61
C LYS A 2 8.92 5.26 9.88
N ALA A 3 8.04 5.04 8.91
CA ALA A 3 8.08 3.83 8.09
C ALA A 3 7.56 4.11 6.69
N SER A 4 7.92 3.21 5.79
CA SER A 4 7.37 3.13 4.45
C SER A 4 6.97 1.67 4.21
N ILE A 5 5.79 1.45 3.66
CA ILE A 5 5.37 0.11 3.27
C ILE A 5 4.94 0.10 1.80
N ALA A 6 5.16 -1.01 1.15
CA ALA A 6 4.66 -1.26 -0.19
C ALA A 6 3.73 -2.47 -0.12
N LEU A 7 2.49 -2.27 -0.54
CA LEU A 7 1.42 -3.26 -0.40
C LEU A 7 0.91 -3.70 -1.76
N GLN A 8 0.96 -5.00 -2.01
CA GLN A 8 0.30 -5.63 -3.15
C GLN A 8 -0.73 -6.63 -2.62
N VAL A 9 -1.99 -6.45 -2.99
CA VAL A 9 -3.10 -7.30 -2.54
C VAL A 9 -3.53 -8.21 -3.69
N LEU A 10 -3.61 -9.50 -3.41
CA LEU A 10 -3.97 -10.52 -4.39
C LEU A 10 -5.17 -11.33 -3.87
N PRO A 11 -6.40 -10.96 -4.25
CA PRO A 11 -7.57 -11.80 -3.95
C PRO A 11 -7.46 -13.10 -4.74
N LEU A 12 -7.45 -14.25 -4.05
CA LEU A 12 -7.23 -15.55 -4.67
C LEU A 12 -8.48 -16.37 -4.82
N SER A 13 -9.62 -15.93 -4.30
CA SER A 13 -10.89 -16.66 -4.39
C SER A 13 -11.37 -16.74 -5.84
N GLN A 14 -11.94 -17.88 -6.20
CA GLN A 14 -12.54 -18.06 -7.53
C GLN A 14 -13.86 -17.30 -7.64
N GLY A 15 -14.16 -16.82 -8.84
CA GLY A 15 -15.44 -16.17 -9.12
C GLY A 15 -15.60 -14.77 -8.55
N VAL A 16 -14.51 -14.16 -8.05
CA VAL A 16 -14.53 -12.78 -7.55
C VAL A 16 -14.00 -11.81 -8.60
N ASP A 17 -14.52 -10.58 -8.54
CA ASP A 17 -14.01 -9.50 -9.37
C ASP A 17 -12.78 -8.87 -8.68
N ARG A 18 -11.60 -9.31 -9.07
CA ARG A 18 -10.33 -8.88 -8.46
C ARG A 18 -10.10 -7.39 -8.61
N ILE A 19 -10.47 -6.83 -9.75
CA ILE A 19 -10.29 -5.39 -10.02
C ILE A 19 -11.18 -4.59 -9.08
N ALA A 20 -12.44 -4.98 -8.91
CA ALA A 20 -13.35 -4.27 -8.01
C ALA A 20 -12.86 -4.33 -6.56
N ILE A 21 -12.31 -5.47 -6.12
CA ILE A 21 -11.77 -5.61 -4.77
C ILE A 21 -10.54 -4.71 -4.58
N ILE A 22 -9.63 -4.70 -5.55
CA ILE A 22 -8.43 -3.85 -5.50
C ILE A 22 -8.83 -2.38 -5.49
N ASP A 23 -9.82 -1.99 -6.30
CA ASP A 23 -10.32 -0.62 -6.31
C ASP A 23 -10.90 -0.20 -4.96
N GLN A 24 -11.59 -1.10 -4.27
CA GLN A 24 -12.10 -0.84 -2.93
C GLN A 24 -10.96 -0.63 -1.92
N VAL A 25 -9.91 -1.45 -2.00
CA VAL A 25 -8.73 -1.30 -1.15
C VAL A 25 -8.06 0.05 -1.40
N ILE A 26 -7.87 0.43 -2.66
CA ILE A 26 -7.26 1.70 -3.01
C ILE A 26 -8.11 2.86 -2.50
N ALA A 27 -9.43 2.80 -2.67
CA ALA A 27 -10.34 3.83 -2.17
C ALA A 27 -10.24 3.96 -0.64
N TYR A 28 -10.16 2.83 0.07
CA TYR A 28 -9.94 2.85 1.51
C TYR A 28 -8.63 3.55 1.86
N LEU A 29 -7.54 3.20 1.18
CA LEU A 29 -6.23 3.80 1.44
C LEU A 29 -6.22 5.30 1.14
N GLN A 30 -6.89 5.73 0.07
CA GLN A 30 -6.98 7.15 -0.30
C GLN A 30 -7.73 7.98 0.74
N ALA A 31 -8.62 7.38 1.51
CA ALA A 31 -9.35 8.07 2.57
C ALA A 31 -8.50 8.29 3.82
N GLU A 32 -7.35 7.62 3.93
CA GLU A 32 -6.45 7.78 5.06
C GLU A 32 -5.51 8.98 4.85
N SER A 33 -5.14 9.64 5.95
CA SER A 33 -4.31 10.85 5.90
C SER A 33 -2.82 10.51 5.93
N VAL A 34 -2.36 9.72 4.98
CA VAL A 34 -0.96 9.34 4.83
C VAL A 34 -0.48 9.61 3.41
N THR A 35 0.82 9.80 3.25
CA THR A 35 1.40 9.94 1.91
C THR A 35 1.28 8.62 1.17
N MET A 36 0.77 8.68 -0.05
CA MET A 36 0.50 7.48 -0.84
C MET A 36 0.87 7.66 -2.30
N VAL A 37 1.45 6.62 -2.89
CA VAL A 37 1.73 6.55 -4.33
C VAL A 37 1.21 5.21 -4.84
N VAL A 38 0.31 5.25 -5.82
CA VAL A 38 -0.20 4.05 -6.48
C VAL A 38 0.64 3.80 -7.72
N THR A 39 1.20 2.59 -7.82
CA THR A 39 1.97 2.16 -8.99
C THR A 39 1.26 0.98 -9.66
N PRO A 40 1.68 0.58 -10.90
CA PRO A 40 1.09 -0.58 -11.54
C PRO A 40 1.28 -1.89 -10.77
N PHE A 41 2.26 -1.97 -9.86
CA PHE A 41 2.60 -3.21 -9.16
C PHE A 41 2.16 -3.20 -7.69
N GLU A 42 2.26 -2.05 -7.03
CA GLU A 42 2.00 -1.97 -5.60
C GLU A 42 1.67 -0.53 -5.20
N THR A 43 1.04 -0.40 -4.04
CA THR A 43 0.75 0.90 -3.44
C THR A 43 1.75 1.17 -2.33
N VAL A 44 2.39 2.33 -2.37
CA VAL A 44 3.40 2.71 -1.39
C VAL A 44 2.80 3.73 -0.43
N LEU A 45 2.96 3.48 0.86
CA LEU A 45 2.48 4.35 1.95
C LEU A 45 3.65 4.78 2.82
N GLU A 46 3.60 6.02 3.30
CA GLU A 46 4.60 6.57 4.19
C GLU A 46 3.92 7.25 5.38
N GLY A 47 4.41 7.00 6.59
CA GLY A 47 3.86 7.59 7.81
C GLY A 47 4.47 6.97 9.05
N GLU A 48 3.77 7.10 10.16
CA GLU A 48 4.18 6.48 11.42
C GLU A 48 3.94 4.97 11.36
N PHE A 49 4.87 4.21 11.90
CA PHE A 49 4.86 2.75 11.80
C PHE A 49 3.56 2.13 12.35
N ASP A 50 3.16 2.51 13.56
CA ASP A 50 1.95 1.95 14.15
C ASP A 50 0.71 2.29 13.33
N GLU A 51 0.66 3.49 12.79
CA GLU A 51 -0.44 3.93 11.92
C GLU A 51 -0.48 3.13 10.63
N LEU A 52 0.68 2.89 10.01
CA LEU A 52 0.74 2.08 8.79
C LEU A 52 0.34 0.63 9.04
N MET A 53 0.68 0.08 10.20
CA MET A 53 0.27 -1.29 10.54
C MET A 53 -1.25 -1.37 10.74
N ARG A 54 -1.86 -0.36 11.35
CA ARG A 54 -3.32 -0.27 11.46
C ARG A 54 -3.96 -0.22 10.07
N ILE A 55 -3.45 0.65 9.21
CA ILE A 55 -3.95 0.81 7.85
C ILE A 55 -3.81 -0.49 7.05
N LEU A 56 -2.66 -1.16 7.15
CA LEU A 56 -2.41 -2.43 6.50
C LEU A 56 -3.45 -3.49 6.91
N LYS A 57 -3.68 -3.62 8.21
CA LYS A 57 -4.65 -4.58 8.72
C LYS A 57 -6.05 -4.29 8.16
N GLU A 58 -6.48 -3.05 8.23
CA GLU A 58 -7.81 -2.65 7.75
C GLU A 58 -7.94 -2.80 6.24
N ALA A 59 -6.89 -2.52 5.47
CA ALA A 59 -6.89 -2.72 4.03
C ALA A 59 -7.12 -4.20 3.66
N LEU A 60 -6.48 -5.11 4.39
CA LEU A 60 -6.66 -6.54 4.18
C LEU A 60 -8.07 -6.99 4.59
N GLU A 61 -8.64 -6.40 5.63
CA GLU A 61 -10.02 -6.65 6.03
C GLU A 61 -11.01 -6.17 4.95
N VAL A 62 -10.76 -5.03 4.33
CA VAL A 62 -11.57 -4.54 3.20
C VAL A 62 -11.53 -5.54 2.04
N ALA A 63 -10.34 -6.02 1.68
CA ALA A 63 -10.21 -7.04 0.64
C ALA A 63 -10.95 -8.32 1.00
N GLY A 64 -10.91 -8.70 2.28
CA GLY A 64 -11.58 -9.90 2.81
C GLY A 64 -13.10 -9.84 2.79
N GLN A 65 -13.68 -8.66 2.62
CA GLN A 65 -15.14 -8.54 2.47
C GLN A 65 -15.62 -9.06 1.11
N GLY A 66 -14.76 -9.02 0.09
CA GLY A 66 -15.09 -9.47 -1.25
C GLY A 66 -14.48 -10.80 -1.65
N ALA A 67 -13.61 -11.36 -0.83
CA ALA A 67 -12.90 -12.60 -1.11
C ALA A 67 -12.63 -13.36 0.18
N ASP A 68 -12.82 -14.68 0.17
CA ASP A 68 -12.56 -15.51 1.34
C ASP A 68 -11.10 -15.91 1.49
N ASN A 69 -10.27 -15.58 0.52
CA ASN A 69 -8.82 -15.83 0.57
C ASN A 69 -8.10 -14.63 -0.06
N VAL A 70 -7.30 -13.94 0.75
CA VAL A 70 -6.53 -12.78 0.32
C VAL A 70 -5.06 -13.03 0.61
N PHE A 71 -4.24 -12.96 -0.42
CA PHE A 71 -2.78 -13.01 -0.30
C PHE A 71 -2.24 -11.59 -0.45
N ALA A 72 -1.22 -11.25 0.32
CA ALA A 72 -0.60 -9.94 0.21
C ALA A 72 0.92 -10.06 0.27
N ASN A 73 1.58 -9.27 -0.56
CA ASN A 73 3.02 -9.04 -0.46
C ASN A 73 3.22 -7.66 0.16
N VAL A 74 4.03 -7.59 1.22
CA VAL A 74 4.28 -6.34 1.93
C VAL A 74 5.77 -6.19 2.14
N LYS A 75 6.29 -5.04 1.72
CA LYS A 75 7.67 -4.64 2.01
C LYS A 75 7.61 -3.53 3.04
N ILE A 76 8.47 -3.59 4.05
CA ILE A 76 8.47 -2.63 5.15
C ILE A 76 9.87 -2.10 5.35
N ASN A 77 10.00 -0.78 5.43
CA ASN A 77 11.23 -0.10 5.80
C ASN A 77 10.92 0.84 6.97
N VAL A 78 11.64 0.69 8.07
CA VAL A 78 11.33 1.38 9.33
C VAL A 78 12.59 2.08 9.85
N GLY A 79 12.41 3.27 10.40
CA GLY A 79 13.48 4.02 11.05
C GLY A 79 13.86 5.29 10.28
N GLU A 80 15.16 5.61 10.24
CA GLU A 80 15.65 6.76 9.49
C GLU A 80 15.72 6.41 8.00
N ILE A 81 14.65 6.77 7.29
CA ILE A 81 14.51 6.46 5.87
C ILE A 81 14.28 7.74 5.08
N LEU A 82 14.63 7.69 3.79
CA LEU A 82 14.26 8.77 2.89
C LEU A 82 12.76 8.74 2.65
N SER A 83 12.13 9.92 2.58
CA SER A 83 10.73 10.03 2.20
C SER A 83 10.52 9.59 0.74
N ILE A 84 9.27 9.37 0.36
CA ILE A 84 8.92 9.07 -1.03
C ILE A 84 9.40 10.21 -1.94
N ASP A 85 9.12 11.44 -1.55
CA ASP A 85 9.52 12.62 -2.34
C ASP A 85 11.03 12.74 -2.49
N GLU A 86 11.78 12.49 -1.41
CA GLU A 86 13.24 12.50 -1.46
C GLU A 86 13.80 11.43 -2.39
N LYS A 87 13.22 10.24 -2.36
CA LYS A 87 13.65 9.16 -3.24
C LYS A 87 13.34 9.47 -4.70
N LEU A 88 12.19 10.01 -5.00
CA LEU A 88 11.81 10.39 -6.36
C LEU A 88 12.67 11.51 -6.88
N GLU A 89 12.92 12.54 -6.07
CA GLU A 89 13.79 13.66 -6.44
C GLU A 89 15.20 13.19 -6.78
N LYS A 90 15.74 12.27 -5.98
CA LYS A 90 17.09 11.72 -6.20
C LYS A 90 17.20 11.03 -7.55
N TYR A 91 16.18 10.29 -7.97
CA TYR A 91 16.22 9.55 -9.23
C TYR A 91 15.84 10.42 -10.42
N ASP A 92 15.01 11.44 -10.24
CA ASP A 92 14.67 12.38 -11.31
C ASP A 92 15.92 13.14 -11.79
N GLU A 93 16.84 13.46 -10.89
CA GLU A 93 18.09 14.12 -11.24
C GLU A 93 18.99 13.28 -12.14
N THR A 94 18.79 11.98 -12.19
CA THR A 94 19.61 11.06 -12.98
C THR A 94 19.06 10.79 -14.38
N THR A 95 17.90 11.34 -14.71
CA THR A 95 17.24 11.10 -16.01
C THR A 95 17.58 12.13 -17.08
N ASP A 96 18.33 13.13 -16.74
CA ASP A 96 18.72 14.22 -17.67
C ASP A 96 19.78 13.79 -18.68
#